data_03b35e2f55e73f3fb931a30827abf8b5
#
_entry.id   03b35e2f55e73f3fb931a30827abf8b5
#
_cell.length_a   1.000
_cell.length_b   1.000
_cell.length_c   1.000
_cell.angle_alpha   90.00
_cell.angle_beta   90.00
_cell.angle_gamma   90.00
#
_symmetry.space_group_name_H-M   'P 1'
#
loop_
_entity.id
_entity.type
_entity.pdbx_description
1 polymer ?
#
loop_
_entity_poly.entity_id
_entity_poly.type
_entity_poly.pdbx_seq_one_letter_code
_entity_poly.pdbx_strand_id
1 'polypeptide(L)'
;MEVDHVIKVTLTNEILKRISEIDEKRFSLSMIEMPPIIKNRLRKNSKKKSSYASNKIEGNPLTEKQANEAIDSDPHKHFLKPEQEVRNYFLALNFLEEKLKKKEAFSKEMILEVQAMVEKGASKEKIGLRGPMPPGMLFAVYDSETGAAEYIPPEYIDIPDLLDELVEYVNTTDDHPLIIAAVVHYQLVTIHPFEDGNGRTARLMSGYILDYYGYGFNGIGSLEEYFAYDPDEYYASLQMGLPALYYSGRENPPHPEIWINYFLRMMELYSKKVYELSKTSENDELDGSLSYLNAKEKEFLAFLLKKRLYEFTPIEVSKMLGVTNKTIINRCAKLVNNGLLIPIIVKTRVRSYRLSDFSKTNAKKILKKIS
;
A
#
# COMPACT_ATOMS: atom_id res chain seq x y z
N MET A 1 -4.54 20.06 25.92
CA MET A 1 -5.74 20.65 25.27
C MET A 1 -6.74 19.52 25.11
N GLU A 2 -8.01 19.74 25.32
CA GLU A 2 -9.02 18.71 25.02
C GLU A 2 -9.18 18.68 23.51
N VAL A 3 -9.05 17.49 22.91
CA VAL A 3 -9.13 17.31 21.44
C VAL A 3 -10.61 17.19 21.09
N ASP A 4 -11.26 18.32 20.86
CA ASP A 4 -12.73 18.41 20.81
C ASP A 4 -13.34 17.98 19.47
N HIS A 5 -12.57 18.07 18.36
CA HIS A 5 -13.08 17.83 17.01
C HIS A 5 -12.75 16.44 16.45
N VAL A 6 -12.01 15.60 17.20
CA VAL A 6 -11.79 14.21 16.81
C VAL A 6 -12.95 13.34 17.26
N ILE A 7 -13.43 12.44 16.38
CA ILE A 7 -14.57 11.58 16.71
C ILE A 7 -14.29 10.74 17.95
N LYS A 8 -15.27 10.69 18.85
CA LYS A 8 -15.22 9.90 20.08
C LYS A 8 -15.85 8.54 19.84
N VAL A 9 -15.04 7.48 20.01
CA VAL A 9 -15.46 6.10 19.74
C VAL A 9 -15.81 5.39 21.05
N THR A 10 -17.04 4.89 21.15
CA THR A 10 -17.43 4.03 22.27
C THR A 10 -17.17 2.56 21.89
N LEU A 11 -16.37 1.86 22.69
CA LEU A 11 -16.07 0.44 22.46
C LEU A 11 -17.30 -0.42 22.80
N THR A 12 -17.97 -0.92 21.77
CA THR A 12 -19.07 -1.89 21.90
C THR A 12 -18.53 -3.33 21.96
N ASN A 13 -19.34 -4.26 22.42
CA ASN A 13 -18.99 -5.70 22.41
C ASN A 13 -18.67 -6.20 21.00
N GLU A 14 -19.31 -5.68 19.96
CA GLU A 14 -19.04 -6.03 18.57
C GLU A 14 -17.66 -5.53 18.15
N ILE A 15 -17.32 -4.28 18.43
CA ILE A 15 -16.00 -3.70 18.17
C ILE A 15 -14.90 -4.52 18.85
N LEU A 16 -15.07 -4.81 20.15
CA LEU A 16 -14.10 -5.60 20.93
C LEU A 16 -13.91 -7.01 20.36
N LYS A 17 -14.99 -7.67 19.92
CA LYS A 17 -14.91 -8.98 19.28
C LYS A 17 -14.10 -8.93 17.98
N ARG A 18 -14.38 -7.95 17.10
CA ARG A 18 -13.62 -7.79 15.85
C ARG A 18 -12.14 -7.52 16.08
N ILE A 19 -11.83 -6.63 17.03
CA ILE A 19 -10.45 -6.35 17.44
C ILE A 19 -9.75 -7.63 17.87
N SER A 20 -10.40 -8.44 18.75
CA SER A 20 -9.85 -9.69 19.24
C SER A 20 -9.58 -10.71 18.10
N GLU A 21 -10.48 -10.83 17.12
CA GLU A 21 -10.29 -11.71 15.97
C GLU A 21 -9.11 -11.26 15.07
N ILE A 22 -8.95 -9.94 14.88
CA ILE A 22 -7.83 -9.39 14.11
C ILE A 22 -6.51 -9.61 14.86
N ASP A 23 -6.49 -9.41 16.19
CA ASP A 23 -5.31 -9.64 17.03
C ASP A 23 -4.87 -11.11 17.03
N GLU A 24 -5.83 -12.03 17.07
CA GLU A 24 -5.54 -13.47 16.94
C GLU A 24 -4.84 -13.76 15.60
N LYS A 25 -5.30 -13.16 14.50
CA LYS A 25 -4.67 -13.33 13.18
C LYS A 25 -3.29 -12.66 13.14
N ARG A 26 -3.14 -11.47 13.72
CA ARG A 26 -1.84 -10.80 13.84
C ARG A 26 -0.83 -11.66 14.60
N PHE A 27 -1.23 -12.22 15.74
CA PHE A 27 -0.39 -13.14 16.50
C PHE A 27 -0.05 -14.39 15.69
N SER A 28 -1.04 -15.04 15.08
CA SER A 28 -0.83 -16.23 14.26
C SER A 28 0.14 -15.97 13.10
N LEU A 29 0.03 -14.81 12.45
CA LEU A 29 0.94 -14.39 11.36
C LEU A 29 2.37 -14.16 11.84
N SER A 30 2.57 -13.70 13.09
CA SER A 30 3.90 -13.49 13.65
C SER A 30 4.67 -14.81 13.88
N MET A 31 3.95 -15.93 13.97
CA MET A 31 4.52 -17.28 14.14
C MET A 31 4.85 -17.96 12.80
N ILE A 32 4.43 -17.41 11.67
CA ILE A 32 4.71 -17.97 10.35
C ILE A 32 6.03 -17.41 9.82
N GLU A 33 7.04 -18.29 9.70
CA GLU A 33 8.29 -17.96 9.02
C GLU A 33 8.06 -17.99 7.50
N MET A 34 8.09 -16.81 6.89
CA MET A 34 7.99 -16.70 5.44
C MET A 34 9.36 -16.37 4.84
N PRO A 35 9.82 -17.13 3.83
CA PRO A 35 11.06 -16.82 3.14
C PRO A 35 11.08 -15.37 2.63
N PRO A 36 12.18 -14.61 2.82
CA PRO A 36 12.26 -13.19 2.46
C PRO A 36 11.84 -12.87 1.02
N ILE A 37 12.08 -13.80 0.13
CA ILE A 37 11.79 -13.73 -1.30
C ILE A 37 10.29 -13.67 -1.56
N ILE A 38 9.55 -14.58 -0.93
CA ILE A 38 8.10 -14.65 -1.06
C ILE A 38 7.48 -13.44 -0.42
N LYS A 39 7.95 -13.09 0.77
CA LYS A 39 7.54 -11.88 1.45
C LYS A 39 7.71 -10.65 0.57
N ASN A 40 8.89 -10.45 -0.04
CA ASN A 40 9.16 -9.30 -0.91
C ASN A 40 8.31 -9.29 -2.18
N ARG A 41 8.06 -10.47 -2.77
CA ARG A 41 7.17 -10.61 -3.93
C ARG A 41 5.73 -10.26 -3.58
N LEU A 42 5.20 -10.83 -2.49
CA LEU A 42 3.85 -10.55 -2.00
C LEU A 42 3.68 -9.06 -1.70
N ARG A 43 4.66 -8.44 -1.02
CA ARG A 43 4.67 -6.99 -0.74
C ARG A 43 4.63 -6.14 -2.00
N LYS A 44 5.47 -6.46 -3.00
CA LYS A 44 5.46 -5.72 -4.27
C LYS A 44 4.10 -5.83 -4.98
N ASN A 45 3.54 -7.03 -5.04
CA ASN A 45 2.23 -7.26 -5.63
C ASN A 45 1.12 -6.54 -4.85
N SER A 46 1.18 -6.58 -3.53
CA SER A 46 0.24 -5.87 -2.66
C SER A 46 0.24 -4.36 -2.91
N LYS A 47 1.42 -3.74 -2.97
CA LYS A 47 1.53 -2.31 -3.28
C LYS A 47 0.92 -1.95 -4.65
N LYS A 48 1.09 -2.81 -5.66
CA LYS A 48 0.47 -2.60 -6.97
C LYS A 48 -1.06 -2.68 -6.90
N LYS A 49 -1.58 -3.65 -6.17
CA LYS A 49 -3.01 -3.82 -5.94
C LYS A 49 -3.60 -2.66 -5.15
N SER A 50 -2.93 -2.22 -4.08
CA SER A 50 -3.30 -1.02 -3.33
C SER A 50 -3.34 0.21 -4.22
N SER A 51 -2.32 0.39 -5.08
CA SER A 51 -2.26 1.53 -5.99
C SER A 51 -3.40 1.52 -7.00
N TYR A 52 -3.72 0.35 -7.56
CA TYR A 52 -4.85 0.19 -8.46
C TYR A 52 -6.18 0.43 -7.73
N ALA A 53 -6.42 -0.28 -6.62
CA ALA A 53 -7.68 -0.25 -5.90
C ALA A 53 -8.01 1.16 -5.37
N SER A 54 -7.03 1.83 -4.75
CA SER A 54 -7.22 3.18 -4.22
C SER A 54 -7.57 4.20 -5.31
N ASN A 55 -6.94 4.11 -6.49
CA ASN A 55 -7.28 4.99 -7.60
C ASN A 55 -8.61 4.62 -8.27
N LYS A 56 -8.98 3.33 -8.28
CA LYS A 56 -10.28 2.89 -8.78
C LYS A 56 -11.44 3.49 -7.96
N ILE A 57 -11.31 3.58 -6.64
CA ILE A 57 -12.29 4.24 -5.76
C ILE A 57 -12.52 5.70 -6.21
N GLU A 58 -11.47 6.38 -6.66
CA GLU A 58 -11.53 7.77 -7.15
C GLU A 58 -11.91 7.86 -8.65
N GLY A 59 -12.44 6.79 -9.23
CA GLY A 59 -12.91 6.80 -10.63
C GLY A 59 -11.80 6.70 -11.68
N ASN A 60 -10.57 6.31 -11.33
CA ASN A 60 -9.50 6.12 -12.31
C ASN A 60 -9.87 5.00 -13.31
N PRO A 61 -9.84 5.28 -14.65
CA PRO A 61 -10.39 4.37 -15.66
C PRO A 61 -9.47 3.21 -16.03
N LEU A 62 -8.26 3.14 -15.50
CA LEU A 62 -7.31 2.09 -15.86
C LEU A 62 -7.79 0.71 -15.39
N THR A 63 -7.52 -0.32 -16.19
CA THR A 63 -7.59 -1.70 -15.75
C THR A 63 -6.39 -2.04 -14.86
N GLU A 64 -6.49 -3.08 -14.02
CA GLU A 64 -5.38 -3.53 -13.18
C GLU A 64 -4.12 -3.82 -13.99
N LYS A 65 -4.27 -4.40 -15.20
CA LYS A 65 -3.15 -4.65 -16.11
C LYS A 65 -2.46 -3.37 -16.54
N GLN A 66 -3.21 -2.36 -16.99
CA GLN A 66 -2.67 -1.06 -17.39
C GLN A 66 -2.00 -0.33 -16.23
N ALA A 67 -2.59 -0.39 -15.02
CA ALA A 67 -2.01 0.15 -13.81
C ALA A 67 -0.65 -0.51 -13.49
N ASN A 68 -0.56 -1.85 -13.58
CA ASN A 68 0.68 -2.58 -13.38
C ASN A 68 1.73 -2.24 -14.43
N GLU A 69 1.35 -2.09 -15.70
CA GLU A 69 2.23 -1.66 -16.78
C GLU A 69 2.75 -0.23 -16.57
N ALA A 70 1.89 0.68 -16.11
CA ALA A 70 2.28 2.04 -15.75
C ALA A 70 3.31 2.06 -14.62
N ILE A 71 3.09 1.29 -13.55
CA ILE A 71 4.02 1.20 -12.40
C ILE A 71 5.38 0.62 -12.81
N ASP A 72 5.40 -0.39 -13.68
CA ASP A 72 6.65 -1.06 -14.11
C ASP A 72 7.36 -0.33 -15.26
N SER A 73 6.75 0.71 -15.85
CA SER A 73 7.32 1.47 -16.96
C SER A 73 8.53 2.32 -16.54
N ASP A 74 9.36 2.69 -17.51
CA ASP A 74 10.49 3.59 -17.31
C ASP A 74 10.04 4.91 -16.65
N PRO A 75 10.66 5.35 -15.55
CA PRO A 75 10.32 6.60 -14.86
C PRO A 75 10.42 7.86 -15.73
N HIS A 76 11.19 7.82 -16.81
CA HIS A 76 11.39 8.94 -17.74
C HIS A 76 10.36 8.98 -18.87
N LYS A 77 9.47 7.99 -18.95
CA LYS A 77 8.35 8.01 -19.90
C LYS A 77 7.38 9.11 -19.53
N HIS A 78 6.77 9.75 -20.55
CA HIS A 78 5.62 10.62 -20.33
C HIS A 78 4.39 9.77 -19.99
N PHE A 79 3.73 10.10 -18.88
CA PHE A 79 2.53 9.42 -18.41
C PHE A 79 1.29 10.30 -18.61
N LEU A 80 0.19 9.69 -18.98
CA LEU A 80 -1.12 10.31 -18.91
C LEU A 80 -1.56 10.47 -17.45
N LYS A 81 -2.48 11.38 -17.16
CA LYS A 81 -2.96 11.64 -15.78
C LYS A 81 -3.35 10.35 -15.04
N PRO A 82 -4.18 9.43 -15.57
CA PRO A 82 -4.53 8.20 -14.84
C PRO A 82 -3.33 7.29 -14.55
N GLU A 83 -2.36 7.18 -15.45
CA GLU A 83 -1.13 6.42 -15.25
C GLU A 83 -0.26 7.06 -14.17
N GLN A 84 -0.17 8.40 -14.16
CA GLN A 84 0.59 9.17 -13.19
C GLN A 84 0.00 9.01 -11.79
N GLU A 85 -1.30 9.07 -11.62
CA GLU A 85 -1.99 8.89 -10.34
C GLU A 85 -1.67 7.53 -9.69
N VAL A 86 -1.76 6.44 -10.46
CA VAL A 86 -1.44 5.09 -9.95
C VAL A 86 0.04 4.97 -9.59
N ARG A 87 0.93 5.54 -10.39
CA ARG A 87 2.38 5.58 -10.08
C ARG A 87 2.67 6.37 -8.82
N ASN A 88 2.03 7.54 -8.67
CA ASN A 88 2.18 8.40 -7.51
C ASN A 88 1.79 7.67 -6.22
N TYR A 89 0.67 6.95 -6.22
CA TYR A 89 0.24 6.16 -5.08
C TYR A 89 1.26 5.08 -4.72
N PHE A 90 1.78 4.37 -5.73
CA PHE A 90 2.82 3.36 -5.53
C PHE A 90 4.11 3.96 -4.94
N LEU A 91 4.51 5.15 -5.39
CA LEU A 91 5.68 5.87 -4.86
C LEU A 91 5.43 6.36 -3.44
N ALA A 92 4.22 6.84 -3.13
CA ALA A 92 3.84 7.25 -1.79
C ALA A 92 3.86 6.07 -0.79
N LEU A 93 3.43 4.87 -1.20
CA LEU A 93 3.60 3.65 -0.39
C LEU A 93 5.07 3.33 -0.09
N ASN A 94 5.95 3.51 -1.08
CA ASN A 94 7.39 3.30 -0.85
C ASN A 94 7.99 4.37 0.08
N PHE A 95 7.57 5.61 -0.05
CA PHE A 95 7.97 6.70 0.81
C PHE A 95 7.56 6.44 2.28
N LEU A 96 6.31 6.06 2.51
CA LEU A 96 5.82 5.73 3.85
C LEU A 96 6.54 4.51 4.45
N GLU A 97 6.92 3.51 3.63
CA GLU A 97 7.76 2.40 4.09
C GLU A 97 9.14 2.87 4.57
N GLU A 98 9.76 3.86 3.92
CA GLU A 98 11.03 4.42 4.38
C GLU A 98 10.87 5.24 5.67
N LYS A 99 9.77 6.00 5.82
CA LYS A 99 9.41 6.68 7.07
C LYS A 99 9.20 5.68 8.21
N LEU A 100 8.51 4.57 7.95
CA LEU A 100 8.27 3.50 8.91
C LEU A 100 9.58 2.85 9.40
N LYS A 101 10.55 2.60 8.52
CA LYS A 101 11.87 2.07 8.90
C LYS A 101 12.60 2.96 9.89
N LYS A 102 12.38 4.27 9.81
CA LYS A 102 12.93 5.26 10.72
C LYS A 102 12.08 5.47 11.97
N LYS A 103 10.90 4.84 12.04
CA LYS A 103 9.88 5.03 13.09
C LYS A 103 9.51 6.52 13.27
N GLU A 104 9.35 7.24 12.16
CA GLU A 104 8.94 8.64 12.22
C GLU A 104 7.53 8.74 12.82
N ALA A 105 7.31 9.69 13.72
CA ALA A 105 6.00 9.95 14.31
C ALA A 105 5.02 10.50 13.25
N PHE A 106 3.74 10.30 13.47
CA PHE A 106 2.69 10.88 12.64
C PHE A 106 2.72 12.41 12.77
N SER A 107 2.71 13.12 11.66
CA SER A 107 2.80 14.58 11.67
C SER A 107 2.05 15.24 10.50
N LYS A 108 1.76 16.54 10.66
CA LYS A 108 1.13 17.36 9.62
C LYS A 108 2.02 17.44 8.36
N GLU A 109 3.32 17.56 8.54
CA GLU A 109 4.29 17.56 7.44
C GLU A 109 4.21 16.26 6.64
N MET A 110 4.11 15.11 7.30
CA MET A 110 3.96 13.82 6.61
C MET A 110 2.67 13.78 5.78
N ILE A 111 1.56 14.29 6.30
CA ILE A 111 0.29 14.36 5.56
C ILE A 111 0.45 15.22 4.29
N LEU A 112 1.09 16.38 4.42
CA LEU A 112 1.36 17.28 3.28
C LEU A 112 2.32 16.67 2.26
N GLU A 113 3.40 16.01 2.71
CA GLU A 113 4.35 15.32 1.83
C GLU A 113 3.67 14.20 1.04
N VAL A 114 2.80 13.42 1.68
CA VAL A 114 2.05 12.32 1.04
C VAL A 114 1.10 12.87 -0.01
N GLN A 115 0.31 13.91 0.30
CA GLN A 115 -0.58 14.52 -0.67
C GLN A 115 0.19 15.10 -1.87
N ALA A 116 1.29 15.81 -1.62
CA ALA A 116 2.12 16.34 -2.68
C ALA A 116 2.68 15.24 -3.60
N MET A 117 2.99 14.07 -3.06
CA MET A 117 3.39 12.90 -3.86
C MET A 117 2.24 12.32 -4.66
N VAL A 118 1.04 12.20 -4.07
CA VAL A 118 -0.16 11.68 -4.73
C VAL A 118 -0.53 12.53 -5.95
N GLU A 119 -0.42 13.86 -5.84
CA GLU A 119 -0.81 14.81 -6.89
C GLU A 119 0.34 15.21 -7.83
N LYS A 120 1.56 14.77 -7.59
CA LYS A 120 2.74 15.17 -8.37
C LYS A 120 2.58 14.88 -9.87
N GLY A 121 2.50 15.94 -10.68
CA GLY A 121 2.37 15.83 -12.12
C GLY A 121 0.99 15.39 -12.63
N ALA A 122 0.07 15.00 -11.74
CA ALA A 122 -1.32 14.74 -12.06
C ALA A 122 -2.13 16.05 -11.99
N SER A 123 -1.87 16.88 -10.97
CA SER A 123 -2.52 18.18 -10.80
C SER A 123 -1.58 19.16 -10.08
N LYS A 124 -0.82 19.96 -10.79
CA LYS A 124 0.14 20.90 -10.21
C LYS A 124 -0.48 21.99 -9.32
N GLU A 125 -1.69 22.41 -9.65
CA GLU A 125 -2.40 23.52 -8.98
C GLU A 125 -3.11 23.08 -7.70
N LYS A 126 -3.13 21.77 -7.42
CA LYS A 126 -3.87 21.17 -6.30
C LYS A 126 -2.97 20.57 -5.22
N ILE A 127 -1.73 21.02 -5.15
CA ILE A 127 -0.78 20.58 -4.10
C ILE A 127 -0.87 21.55 -2.92
N GLY A 128 -0.97 21.00 -1.71
CA GLY A 128 -1.05 21.73 -0.45
C GLY A 128 -2.48 21.96 0.02
N LEU A 129 -2.63 22.64 1.15
CA LEU A 129 -3.94 22.93 1.73
C LEU A 129 -4.76 23.80 0.78
N ARG A 130 -6.06 23.49 0.67
CA ARG A 130 -7.00 24.32 -0.09
C ARG A 130 -7.12 25.71 0.51
N GLY A 131 -7.30 26.69 -0.36
CA GLY A 131 -7.44 28.08 0.00
C GLY A 131 -8.90 28.57 0.06
N PRO A 132 -9.09 29.90 0.20
CA PRO A 132 -10.39 30.49 0.23
C PRO A 132 -11.13 30.33 -1.11
N MET A 133 -12.43 30.11 -1.00
CA MET A 133 -13.31 30.14 -2.17
C MET A 133 -13.70 31.59 -2.55
N PRO A 134 -14.07 31.85 -3.82
CA PRO A 134 -14.61 33.15 -4.20
C PRO A 134 -15.80 33.56 -3.32
N PRO A 135 -16.02 34.88 -3.08
CA PRO A 135 -17.14 35.36 -2.27
C PRO A 135 -18.49 34.79 -2.71
N GLY A 136 -19.25 34.25 -1.78
CA GLY A 136 -20.55 33.63 -2.02
C GLY A 136 -20.50 32.18 -2.52
N MET A 137 -19.33 31.57 -2.59
CA MET A 137 -19.14 30.15 -2.93
C MET A 137 -18.62 29.38 -1.72
N LEU A 138 -19.16 28.17 -1.53
CA LEU A 138 -18.64 27.21 -0.55
C LEU A 138 -17.88 26.12 -1.28
N PHE A 139 -16.83 25.60 -0.67
CA PHE A 139 -16.18 24.39 -1.13
C PHE A 139 -17.11 23.21 -0.80
N ALA A 140 -17.37 22.34 -1.76
CA ALA A 140 -18.17 21.14 -1.56
C ALA A 140 -17.56 19.96 -2.31
N VAL A 141 -17.76 18.76 -1.79
CA VAL A 141 -17.51 17.51 -2.49
C VAL A 141 -18.74 17.17 -3.32
N TYR A 142 -18.54 16.87 -4.58
CA TYR A 142 -19.60 16.62 -5.53
C TYR A 142 -19.58 15.16 -5.96
N ASP A 143 -20.74 14.57 -6.09
CA ASP A 143 -20.91 13.29 -6.79
C ASP A 143 -20.50 13.45 -8.26
N SER A 144 -19.65 12.53 -8.71
CA SER A 144 -19.04 12.62 -10.05
C SER A 144 -20.02 12.31 -11.20
N GLU A 145 -21.13 11.62 -10.93
CA GLU A 145 -22.12 11.22 -11.92
C GLU A 145 -23.25 12.23 -12.02
N THR A 146 -23.76 12.67 -10.88
CA THR A 146 -24.93 13.56 -10.80
C THR A 146 -24.57 15.04 -10.72
N GLY A 147 -23.33 15.36 -10.31
CA GLY A 147 -22.89 16.74 -10.04
C GLY A 147 -23.56 17.36 -8.82
N ALA A 148 -24.28 16.57 -8.00
CA ALA A 148 -24.89 17.04 -6.77
C ALA A 148 -23.85 17.21 -5.66
N ALA A 149 -23.98 18.24 -4.82
CA ALA A 149 -23.14 18.40 -3.67
C ALA A 149 -23.53 17.36 -2.60
N GLU A 150 -22.56 16.54 -2.18
CA GLU A 150 -22.78 15.49 -1.20
C GLU A 150 -22.29 15.87 0.19
N TYR A 151 -21.22 16.65 0.26
CA TYR A 151 -20.59 17.00 1.52
C TYR A 151 -19.99 18.41 1.47
N ILE A 152 -20.19 19.17 2.54
CA ILE A 152 -19.58 20.50 2.74
C ILE A 152 -18.54 20.37 3.88
N PRO A 153 -17.23 20.34 3.55
CA PRO A 153 -16.18 20.25 4.56
C PRO A 153 -16.01 21.57 5.33
N PRO A 154 -15.23 21.55 6.44
CA PRO A 154 -14.89 22.74 7.21
C PRO A 154 -14.36 23.87 6.35
N GLU A 155 -14.44 25.11 6.82
CA GLU A 155 -13.84 26.24 6.12
C GLU A 155 -12.30 26.11 6.09
N TYR A 156 -11.68 26.67 5.04
CA TYR A 156 -10.22 26.54 4.84
C TYR A 156 -9.40 27.10 6.02
N ILE A 157 -9.93 28.09 6.74
CA ILE A 157 -9.27 28.72 7.88
C ILE A 157 -9.14 27.77 9.09
N ASP A 158 -10.03 26.80 9.22
CA ASP A 158 -10.06 25.84 10.33
C ASP A 158 -9.14 24.63 10.08
N ILE A 159 -8.74 24.40 8.83
CA ILE A 159 -7.96 23.22 8.45
C ILE A 159 -6.67 23.04 9.25
N PRO A 160 -5.84 24.09 9.44
CA PRO A 160 -4.59 23.94 10.18
C PRO A 160 -4.81 23.43 11.62
N ASP A 161 -5.80 23.97 12.32
CA ASP A 161 -6.10 23.62 13.70
C ASP A 161 -6.68 22.21 13.80
N LEU A 162 -7.60 21.83 12.89
CA LEU A 162 -8.17 20.48 12.82
C LEU A 162 -7.12 19.41 12.52
N LEU A 163 -6.12 19.72 11.68
CA LEU A 163 -5.00 18.80 11.42
C LEU A 163 -4.06 18.72 12.63
N ASP A 164 -3.83 19.81 13.35
CA ASP A 164 -2.99 19.81 14.56
C ASP A 164 -3.66 19.00 15.68
N GLU A 165 -4.97 19.10 15.86
CA GLU A 165 -5.75 18.26 16.79
C GLU A 165 -5.68 16.78 16.41
N LEU A 166 -5.81 16.45 15.13
CA LEU A 166 -5.67 15.06 14.66
C LEU A 166 -4.27 14.50 14.96
N VAL A 167 -3.22 15.29 14.72
CA VAL A 167 -1.84 14.90 15.01
C VAL A 167 -1.63 14.72 16.51
N GLU A 168 -2.14 15.61 17.33
CA GLU A 168 -2.09 15.52 18.80
C GLU A 168 -2.80 14.23 19.27
N TYR A 169 -4.02 13.97 18.82
CA TYR A 169 -4.76 12.75 19.10
C TYR A 169 -3.93 11.51 18.81
N VAL A 170 -3.40 11.38 17.59
CA VAL A 170 -2.63 10.18 17.17
C VAL A 170 -1.40 9.94 18.04
N ASN A 171 -0.74 11.01 18.48
CA ASN A 171 0.50 10.89 19.24
C ASN A 171 0.29 10.80 20.78
N THR A 172 -0.91 11.05 21.29
CA THR A 172 -1.16 11.09 22.72
C THR A 172 -2.24 10.12 23.23
N THR A 173 -3.08 9.59 22.32
CA THR A 173 -4.18 8.69 22.71
C THR A 173 -3.71 7.32 23.13
N ASP A 174 -4.43 6.70 24.08
CA ASP A 174 -4.29 5.30 24.46
C ASP A 174 -5.28 4.38 23.73
N ASP A 175 -5.97 4.89 22.69
CA ASP A 175 -6.90 4.11 21.90
C ASP A 175 -6.20 2.93 21.20
N HIS A 176 -6.99 1.90 20.91
CA HIS A 176 -6.45 0.75 20.19
C HIS A 176 -5.99 1.14 18.77
N PRO A 177 -4.82 0.66 18.27
CA PRO A 177 -4.27 1.08 16.97
C PRO A 177 -5.22 0.96 15.78
N LEU A 178 -6.11 -0.04 15.78
CA LEU A 178 -7.14 -0.19 14.76
C LEU A 178 -8.18 0.94 14.81
N ILE A 179 -8.49 1.45 15.99
CA ILE A 179 -9.36 2.61 16.18
C ILE A 179 -8.65 3.87 15.72
N ILE A 180 -7.40 4.07 16.12
CA ILE A 180 -6.59 5.22 15.67
C ILE A 180 -6.55 5.27 14.13
N ALA A 181 -6.28 4.14 13.47
CA ALA A 181 -6.24 4.09 12.01
C ALA A 181 -7.59 4.42 11.35
N ALA A 182 -8.70 3.94 11.92
CA ALA A 182 -10.05 4.23 11.46
C ALA A 182 -10.39 5.72 11.65
N VAL A 183 -10.02 6.30 12.79
CA VAL A 183 -10.21 7.73 13.11
C VAL A 183 -9.40 8.61 12.16
N VAL A 184 -8.11 8.29 11.95
CA VAL A 184 -7.25 9.03 11.00
C VAL A 184 -7.86 9.05 9.60
N HIS A 185 -8.35 7.90 9.14
CA HIS A 185 -9.00 7.80 7.84
C HIS A 185 -10.23 8.72 7.76
N TYR A 186 -11.13 8.60 8.72
CA TYR A 186 -12.36 9.38 8.77
C TYR A 186 -12.06 10.88 8.85
N GLN A 187 -11.21 11.29 9.80
CA GLN A 187 -10.89 12.70 10.02
C GLN A 187 -10.26 13.36 8.78
N LEU A 188 -9.34 12.69 8.09
CA LEU A 188 -8.74 13.24 6.88
C LEU A 188 -9.75 13.38 5.73
N VAL A 189 -10.66 12.41 5.58
CA VAL A 189 -11.73 12.52 4.57
C VAL A 189 -12.71 13.65 4.94
N THR A 190 -13.02 13.83 6.22
CA THR A 190 -13.99 14.81 6.71
C THR A 190 -13.43 16.22 6.74
N ILE A 191 -12.22 16.43 7.24
CA ILE A 191 -11.53 17.73 7.20
C ILE A 191 -11.35 18.17 5.74
N HIS A 192 -11.11 17.19 4.85
CA HIS A 192 -10.96 17.43 3.42
C HIS A 192 -9.98 18.55 3.13
N PRO A 193 -8.72 18.44 3.62
CA PRO A 193 -7.80 19.58 3.68
C PRO A 193 -7.28 20.06 2.33
N PHE A 194 -7.48 19.29 1.26
CA PHE A 194 -6.90 19.53 -0.06
C PHE A 194 -7.99 19.76 -1.10
N GLU A 195 -7.62 20.33 -2.25
CA GLU A 195 -8.52 20.41 -3.40
C GLU A 195 -8.70 19.07 -4.11
N ASP A 196 -7.65 18.20 -4.07
CA ASP A 196 -7.66 16.86 -4.65
C ASP A 196 -6.76 15.90 -3.84
N GLY A 197 -6.99 14.58 -3.97
CA GLY A 197 -6.18 13.56 -3.33
C GLY A 197 -6.54 13.27 -1.87
N ASN A 198 -7.64 13.80 -1.33
CA ASN A 198 -8.03 13.59 0.08
C ASN A 198 -8.25 12.11 0.40
N GLY A 199 -9.06 11.39 -0.37
CA GLY A 199 -9.32 9.96 -0.14
C GLY A 199 -8.06 9.11 -0.26
N ARG A 200 -7.22 9.36 -1.27
CA ARG A 200 -5.94 8.67 -1.46
C ARG A 200 -4.98 8.92 -0.31
N THR A 201 -4.87 10.17 0.15
CA THR A 201 -4.05 10.55 1.32
C THR A 201 -4.58 9.91 2.60
N ALA A 202 -5.89 9.92 2.83
CA ALA A 202 -6.50 9.32 4.00
C ALA A 202 -6.21 7.80 4.09
N ARG A 203 -6.36 7.07 2.98
CA ARG A 203 -6.03 5.63 2.93
C ARG A 203 -4.55 5.36 3.19
N LEU A 204 -3.65 6.16 2.63
CA LEU A 204 -2.21 6.05 2.86
C LEU A 204 -1.84 6.33 4.32
N MET A 205 -2.37 7.39 4.92
CA MET A 205 -2.06 7.76 6.30
C MET A 205 -2.63 6.79 7.32
N SER A 206 -3.86 6.30 7.10
CA SER A 206 -4.44 5.21 7.89
C SER A 206 -3.60 3.92 7.78
N GLY A 207 -3.16 3.57 6.56
CA GLY A 207 -2.26 2.46 6.31
C GLY A 207 -0.92 2.60 7.04
N TYR A 208 -0.37 3.82 7.11
CA TYR A 208 0.83 4.11 7.89
C TYR A 208 0.66 3.80 9.38
N ILE A 209 -0.47 4.20 9.99
CA ILE A 209 -0.78 3.88 11.38
C ILE A 209 -0.86 2.35 11.58
N LEU A 210 -1.56 1.64 10.69
CA LEU A 210 -1.64 0.18 10.75
C LEU A 210 -0.25 -0.46 10.68
N ASP A 211 0.60 -0.02 9.76
CA ASP A 211 1.97 -0.52 9.62
C ASP A 211 2.82 -0.20 10.86
N TYR A 212 2.71 1.02 11.39
CA TYR A 212 3.46 1.50 12.54
C TYR A 212 3.23 0.63 13.78
N TYR A 213 1.99 0.21 13.99
CA TYR A 213 1.59 -0.66 15.11
C TYR A 213 1.55 -2.16 14.76
N GLY A 214 2.01 -2.55 13.56
CA GLY A 214 2.12 -3.94 13.13
C GLY A 214 0.83 -4.61 12.66
N TYR A 215 -0.19 -3.83 12.31
CA TYR A 215 -1.45 -4.30 11.71
C TYR A 215 -1.45 -4.25 10.18
N GLY A 216 -0.38 -3.78 9.55
CA GLY A 216 -0.17 -3.87 8.10
C GLY A 216 0.33 -5.25 7.64
N PHE A 217 0.41 -6.22 8.55
CA PHE A 217 0.71 -7.63 8.28
C PHE A 217 1.91 -7.84 7.36
N ASN A 218 3.00 -7.13 7.65
CA ASN A 218 4.23 -7.13 6.85
C ASN A 218 4.06 -6.59 5.41
N GLY A 219 3.02 -5.83 5.11
CA GLY A 219 2.72 -5.31 3.77
C GLY A 219 2.25 -6.39 2.78
N ILE A 220 1.70 -7.48 3.27
CA ILE A 220 1.14 -8.56 2.46
C ILE A 220 -0.37 -8.36 2.35
N GLY A 221 -0.90 -8.35 1.12
CA GLY A 221 -2.30 -8.02 0.84
C GLY A 221 -2.52 -6.51 0.69
N SER A 222 -3.73 -6.12 0.34
CA SER A 222 -4.17 -4.74 0.16
C SER A 222 -5.50 -4.54 0.85
N LEU A 223 -5.57 -3.60 1.78
CA LEU A 223 -6.81 -3.21 2.43
C LEU A 223 -7.72 -2.45 1.47
N GLU A 224 -7.14 -1.66 0.58
CA GLU A 224 -7.87 -0.86 -0.42
C GLU A 224 -8.69 -1.74 -1.39
N GLU A 225 -8.28 -3.01 -1.64
CA GLU A 225 -9.09 -3.94 -2.44
C GLU A 225 -10.47 -4.17 -1.83
N TYR A 226 -10.58 -4.15 -0.50
CA TYR A 226 -11.85 -4.33 0.20
C TYR A 226 -12.73 -3.08 0.15
N PHE A 227 -12.15 -1.90 0.25
CA PHE A 227 -12.87 -0.64 0.05
C PHE A 227 -13.35 -0.48 -1.41
N ALA A 228 -12.52 -0.90 -2.38
CA ALA A 228 -12.84 -0.82 -3.80
C ALA A 228 -13.82 -1.90 -4.29
N TYR A 229 -14.10 -2.93 -3.47
CA TYR A 229 -15.04 -3.98 -3.81
C TYR A 229 -16.47 -3.48 -3.88
N ASP A 230 -16.85 -2.64 -2.92
CA ASP A 230 -18.15 -1.96 -2.85
C ASP A 230 -17.93 -0.49 -2.43
N PRO A 231 -17.66 0.40 -3.40
CA PRO A 231 -17.45 1.81 -3.11
C PRO A 231 -18.68 2.50 -2.50
N ASP A 232 -19.89 2.07 -2.85
CA ASP A 232 -21.12 2.65 -2.33
C ASP A 232 -21.26 2.38 -0.83
N GLU A 233 -20.97 1.14 -0.40
CA GLU A 233 -20.95 0.80 1.04
C GLU A 233 -19.84 1.57 1.77
N TYR A 234 -18.67 1.71 1.14
CA TYR A 234 -17.56 2.47 1.71
C TYR A 234 -17.96 3.94 1.96
N TYR A 235 -18.52 4.62 0.97
CA TYR A 235 -18.96 6.02 1.13
C TYR A 235 -20.15 6.15 2.10
N ALA A 236 -21.13 5.26 2.03
CA ALA A 236 -22.24 5.24 2.96
C ALA A 236 -21.79 5.06 4.41
N SER A 237 -20.78 4.22 4.66
CA SER A 237 -20.23 4.03 6.01
C SER A 237 -19.48 5.25 6.53
N LEU A 238 -18.80 6.01 5.67
CA LEU A 238 -18.17 7.28 6.02
C LEU A 238 -19.21 8.35 6.34
N GLN A 239 -20.37 8.33 5.70
CA GLN A 239 -21.47 9.24 5.96
C GLN A 239 -22.18 8.95 7.28
N MET A 240 -22.02 7.76 7.87
CA MET A 240 -22.55 7.35 9.18
C MET A 240 -24.06 7.55 9.35
N GLY A 241 -24.85 7.42 8.28
CA GLY A 241 -26.28 7.64 8.27
C GLY A 241 -26.71 9.10 8.39
N LEU A 242 -25.77 10.04 8.30
CA LEU A 242 -26.06 11.47 8.27
C LEU A 242 -26.66 11.87 6.93
N PRO A 243 -27.52 12.91 6.89
CA PRO A 243 -28.03 13.43 5.64
C PRO A 243 -26.91 14.04 4.79
N ALA A 244 -27.09 14.06 3.47
CA ALA A 244 -26.23 14.78 2.57
C ALA A 244 -26.08 16.26 3.03
N LEU A 245 -24.93 16.85 2.71
CA LEU A 245 -24.57 18.22 3.11
C LEU A 245 -24.38 18.41 4.64
N TYR A 246 -24.23 17.34 5.40
CA TYR A 246 -23.88 17.45 6.80
C TYR A 246 -22.48 18.05 6.96
N TYR A 247 -22.40 19.13 7.75
CA TYR A 247 -21.15 19.79 8.09
C TYR A 247 -20.55 19.18 9.35
N SER A 248 -19.61 18.25 9.21
CA SER A 248 -19.14 17.42 10.32
C SER A 248 -17.71 17.72 10.79
N GLY A 249 -17.02 18.68 10.16
CA GLY A 249 -15.63 18.96 10.50
C GLY A 249 -15.41 19.47 11.93
N ARG A 250 -16.44 19.95 12.60
CA ARG A 250 -16.40 20.51 13.95
C ARG A 250 -17.29 19.78 14.94
N GLU A 251 -18.01 18.77 14.53
CA GLU A 251 -18.99 18.10 15.38
C GLU A 251 -18.77 16.59 15.34
N ASN A 252 -18.95 15.95 16.50
CA ASN A 252 -18.95 14.49 16.55
C ASN A 252 -20.20 13.94 15.90
N PRO A 253 -20.10 13.02 14.92
CA PRO A 253 -21.25 12.37 14.33
C PRO A 253 -21.96 11.52 15.39
N PRO A 254 -23.32 11.40 15.31
CA PRO A 254 -24.11 10.66 16.31
C PRO A 254 -23.83 9.14 16.29
N HIS A 255 -23.33 8.59 15.17
CA HIS A 255 -23.17 7.15 14.94
C HIS A 255 -21.77 6.77 14.44
N PRO A 256 -20.68 7.14 15.15
CA PRO A 256 -19.31 6.81 14.73
C PRO A 256 -19.06 5.29 14.63
N GLU A 257 -19.87 4.49 15.34
CA GLU A 257 -19.78 3.04 15.30
C GLU A 257 -20.08 2.44 13.91
N ILE A 258 -20.82 3.13 13.04
CA ILE A 258 -21.09 2.66 11.66
C ILE A 258 -19.78 2.56 10.88
N TRP A 259 -19.00 3.65 10.86
CA TRP A 259 -17.70 3.67 10.20
C TRP A 259 -16.71 2.71 10.85
N ILE A 260 -16.61 2.74 12.18
CA ILE A 260 -15.66 1.89 12.91
C ILE A 260 -15.92 0.41 12.66
N ASN A 261 -17.19 -0.04 12.72
CA ASN A 261 -17.54 -1.42 12.43
C ASN A 261 -17.25 -1.81 10.98
N TYR A 262 -17.52 -0.90 10.02
CA TYR A 262 -17.16 -1.14 8.62
C TYR A 262 -15.66 -1.32 8.47
N PHE A 263 -14.86 -0.37 8.98
CA PHE A 263 -13.40 -0.41 8.90
C PHE A 263 -12.83 -1.70 9.52
N LEU A 264 -13.28 -2.05 10.71
CA LEU A 264 -12.85 -3.28 11.38
C LEU A 264 -13.28 -4.54 10.63
N ARG A 265 -14.46 -4.56 10.00
CA ARG A 265 -14.88 -5.66 9.14
C ARG A 265 -13.95 -5.82 7.93
N MET A 266 -13.54 -4.73 7.28
CA MET A 266 -12.56 -4.77 6.19
C MET A 266 -11.20 -5.26 6.69
N MET A 267 -10.76 -4.81 7.85
CA MET A 267 -9.53 -5.30 8.49
C MET A 267 -9.59 -6.80 8.85
N GLU A 268 -10.73 -7.29 9.28
CA GLU A 268 -10.95 -8.71 9.57
C GLU A 268 -10.81 -9.55 8.29
N LEU A 269 -11.47 -9.15 7.19
CA LEU A 269 -11.37 -9.81 5.89
C LEU A 269 -9.92 -9.77 5.36
N TYR A 270 -9.27 -8.63 5.47
CA TYR A 270 -7.88 -8.43 5.10
C TYR A 270 -6.95 -9.36 5.88
N SER A 271 -7.06 -9.39 7.21
CA SER A 271 -6.23 -10.25 8.07
C SER A 271 -6.39 -11.73 7.75
N LYS A 272 -7.62 -12.19 7.52
CA LYS A 272 -7.93 -13.58 7.10
C LYS A 272 -7.24 -13.91 5.78
N LYS A 273 -7.33 -13.02 4.79
CA LYS A 273 -6.72 -13.22 3.47
C LYS A 273 -5.19 -13.27 3.55
N VAL A 274 -4.59 -12.37 4.32
CA VAL A 274 -3.13 -12.38 4.53
C VAL A 274 -2.69 -13.68 5.20
N TYR A 275 -3.43 -14.15 6.19
CA TYR A 275 -3.14 -15.41 6.86
C TYR A 275 -3.18 -16.60 5.89
N GLU A 276 -4.17 -16.66 4.99
CA GLU A 276 -4.24 -17.67 3.94
C GLU A 276 -3.05 -17.59 2.97
N LEU A 277 -2.72 -16.39 2.49
CA LEU A 277 -1.57 -16.17 1.60
C LEU A 277 -0.24 -16.57 2.26
N SER A 278 -0.14 -16.41 3.58
CA SER A 278 1.07 -16.74 4.34
C SER A 278 1.26 -18.24 4.56
N LYS A 279 0.20 -19.04 4.38
CA LYS A 279 0.25 -20.52 4.44
C LYS A 279 0.59 -21.21 3.12
N THR A 280 0.91 -20.46 2.07
CA THR A 280 1.19 -21.02 0.75
C THR A 280 2.29 -22.07 0.80
N SER A 281 2.08 -23.22 0.18
CA SER A 281 2.99 -24.37 0.24
C SER A 281 4.28 -24.14 -0.56
N GLU A 282 5.36 -24.92 -0.27
CA GLU A 282 6.62 -24.90 -1.06
C GLU A 282 6.39 -25.12 -2.56
N ASN A 283 5.35 -25.84 -2.98
CA ASN A 283 5.05 -26.08 -4.38
C ASN A 283 4.49 -24.84 -5.08
N ASP A 284 3.66 -24.04 -4.39
CA ASP A 284 3.15 -22.76 -4.89
C ASP A 284 4.27 -21.71 -4.94
N GLU A 285 5.26 -21.83 -4.03
CA GLU A 285 6.49 -21.03 -4.07
C GLU A 285 7.28 -21.24 -5.35
N LEU A 286 7.44 -22.49 -5.73
CA LEU A 286 8.23 -22.85 -6.88
C LEU A 286 7.55 -22.37 -8.17
N ASP A 287 6.25 -22.60 -8.31
CA ASP A 287 5.49 -22.12 -9.46
C ASP A 287 5.48 -20.60 -9.54
N GLY A 288 5.29 -19.93 -8.42
CA GLY A 288 5.37 -18.48 -8.33
C GLY A 288 6.74 -17.93 -8.72
N SER A 289 7.84 -18.52 -8.26
CA SER A 289 9.19 -18.06 -8.60
C SER A 289 9.56 -18.28 -10.06
N LEU A 290 9.02 -19.33 -10.69
CA LEU A 290 9.30 -19.67 -12.07
C LEU A 290 8.33 -19.01 -13.08
N SER A 291 7.11 -18.64 -12.68
CA SER A 291 6.11 -18.04 -13.58
C SER A 291 6.53 -16.66 -14.12
N TYR A 292 7.34 -15.92 -13.37
CA TYR A 292 7.82 -14.59 -13.75
C TYR A 292 9.11 -14.63 -14.60
N LEU A 293 9.66 -15.81 -14.84
CA LEU A 293 10.83 -15.98 -15.70
C LEU A 293 10.39 -16.25 -17.14
N ASN A 294 10.98 -15.54 -18.08
CA ASN A 294 10.83 -15.87 -19.50
C ASN A 294 11.66 -17.12 -19.86
N ALA A 295 11.49 -17.65 -21.07
CA ALA A 295 12.18 -18.85 -21.53
C ALA A 295 13.71 -18.76 -21.36
N LYS A 296 14.31 -17.63 -21.75
CA LYS A 296 15.77 -17.41 -21.65
C LYS A 296 16.30 -17.35 -20.22
N GLU A 297 15.50 -16.85 -19.29
CA GLU A 297 15.82 -16.80 -17.86
C GLU A 297 15.68 -18.19 -17.22
N LYS A 298 14.66 -18.96 -17.62
CA LYS A 298 14.49 -20.37 -17.22
C LYS A 298 15.64 -21.24 -17.72
N GLU A 299 16.02 -21.12 -19.00
CA GLU A 299 17.17 -21.79 -19.57
C GLU A 299 18.47 -21.45 -18.82
N PHE A 300 18.65 -20.18 -18.48
CA PHE A 300 19.80 -19.72 -17.72
C PHE A 300 19.85 -20.33 -16.31
N LEU A 301 18.72 -20.35 -15.60
CA LEU A 301 18.62 -21.03 -14.31
C LEU A 301 18.89 -22.51 -14.41
N ALA A 302 18.32 -23.21 -15.44
CA ALA A 302 18.56 -24.61 -15.69
C ALA A 302 20.06 -24.91 -15.97
N PHE A 303 20.74 -24.04 -16.73
CA PHE A 303 22.17 -24.12 -16.97
C PHE A 303 22.98 -24.07 -15.66
N LEU A 304 22.70 -23.09 -14.80
CA LEU A 304 23.39 -22.93 -13.50
C LEU A 304 23.21 -24.19 -12.62
N LEU A 305 21.97 -24.70 -12.53
CA LEU A 305 21.64 -25.87 -11.73
C LEU A 305 22.26 -27.16 -12.28
N LYS A 306 22.17 -27.38 -13.60
CA LYS A 306 22.78 -28.58 -14.27
C LYS A 306 24.30 -28.60 -14.13
N LYS A 307 24.95 -27.45 -14.25
CA LYS A 307 26.40 -27.30 -14.09
C LYS A 307 26.86 -27.20 -12.63
N ARG A 308 25.91 -27.19 -11.66
CA ARG A 308 26.19 -27.03 -10.23
C ARG A 308 27.03 -25.79 -9.92
N LEU A 309 26.78 -24.68 -10.64
CA LEU A 309 27.45 -23.40 -10.41
C LEU A 309 26.80 -22.72 -9.22
N TYR A 310 27.17 -23.14 -8.01
CA TYR A 310 26.61 -22.62 -6.77
C TYR A 310 27.01 -21.19 -6.48
N GLU A 311 28.23 -20.81 -6.91
CA GLU A 311 28.74 -19.43 -6.90
C GLU A 311 29.51 -19.18 -8.21
N PHE A 312 29.33 -17.98 -8.79
CA PHE A 312 29.95 -17.65 -10.08
C PHE A 312 30.04 -16.14 -10.28
N THR A 313 30.96 -15.72 -11.15
CA THR A 313 31.00 -14.33 -11.63
C THR A 313 30.27 -14.22 -12.98
N PRO A 314 29.67 -13.05 -13.30
CA PRO A 314 29.04 -12.83 -14.60
C PRO A 314 29.99 -13.04 -15.78
N ILE A 315 31.29 -12.74 -15.62
CA ILE A 315 32.31 -12.89 -16.65
C ILE A 315 32.57 -14.38 -16.98
N GLU A 316 32.67 -15.22 -15.95
CA GLU A 316 32.85 -16.66 -16.16
C GLU A 316 31.69 -17.25 -16.95
N VAL A 317 30.46 -16.96 -16.54
CA VAL A 317 29.26 -17.52 -17.19
C VAL A 317 29.02 -16.91 -18.57
N SER A 318 29.39 -15.66 -18.81
CA SER A 318 29.32 -15.05 -20.13
C SER A 318 30.21 -15.75 -21.16
N LYS A 319 31.41 -16.14 -20.72
CA LYS A 319 32.33 -16.94 -21.56
C LYS A 319 31.78 -18.35 -21.86
N MET A 320 31.18 -19.00 -20.84
CA MET A 320 30.60 -20.35 -21.00
C MET A 320 29.40 -20.37 -21.97
N LEU A 321 28.60 -19.30 -21.97
CA LEU A 321 27.38 -19.22 -22.78
C LEU A 321 27.56 -18.47 -24.10
N GLY A 322 28.71 -17.87 -24.35
CA GLY A 322 28.97 -17.09 -25.57
C GLY A 322 28.11 -15.82 -25.68
N VAL A 323 27.71 -15.23 -24.55
CA VAL A 323 26.87 -14.00 -24.48
C VAL A 323 27.60 -12.87 -23.77
N THR A 324 27.12 -11.63 -23.92
CA THR A 324 27.78 -10.49 -23.29
C THR A 324 27.64 -10.52 -21.77
N ASN A 325 28.61 -9.94 -21.04
CA ASN A 325 28.57 -9.80 -19.59
C ASN A 325 27.34 -9.05 -19.14
N LYS A 326 26.92 -7.98 -19.87
CA LYS A 326 25.70 -7.22 -19.61
C LYS A 326 24.44 -8.09 -19.65
N THR A 327 24.36 -9.03 -20.60
CA THR A 327 23.26 -9.98 -20.69
C THR A 327 23.18 -10.87 -19.46
N ILE A 328 24.32 -11.38 -18.96
CA ILE A 328 24.35 -12.20 -17.74
C ILE A 328 23.94 -11.38 -16.52
N ILE A 329 24.47 -10.17 -16.35
CA ILE A 329 24.08 -9.29 -15.24
C ILE A 329 22.59 -9.05 -15.22
N ASN A 330 21.96 -8.78 -16.39
CA ASN A 330 20.51 -8.55 -16.48
C ASN A 330 19.72 -9.84 -16.12
N ARG A 331 20.16 -11.00 -16.55
CA ARG A 331 19.53 -12.28 -16.17
C ARG A 331 19.72 -12.56 -14.68
N CYS A 332 20.91 -12.31 -14.12
CA CYS A 332 21.16 -12.44 -12.69
C CYS A 332 20.26 -11.50 -11.88
N ALA A 333 20.10 -10.25 -12.29
CA ALA A 333 19.20 -9.29 -11.61
C ALA A 333 17.76 -9.82 -11.58
N LYS A 334 17.25 -10.42 -12.66
CA LYS A 334 15.93 -11.05 -12.69
C LYS A 334 15.84 -12.25 -11.73
N LEU A 335 16.86 -13.13 -11.72
CA LEU A 335 16.89 -14.26 -10.79
C LEU A 335 17.05 -13.81 -9.32
N VAL A 336 17.77 -12.73 -9.05
CA VAL A 336 17.87 -12.10 -7.71
C VAL A 336 16.51 -11.56 -7.29
N ASN A 337 15.82 -10.81 -8.16
CA ASN A 337 14.49 -10.27 -7.89
C ASN A 337 13.45 -11.38 -7.62
N ASN A 338 13.65 -12.56 -8.20
CA ASN A 338 12.80 -13.74 -7.94
C ASN A 338 13.42 -14.68 -6.89
N GLY A 339 14.51 -14.26 -6.25
CA GLY A 339 15.18 -14.92 -5.12
C GLY A 339 15.80 -16.26 -5.39
N LEU A 340 16.08 -16.50 -6.62
CA LEU A 340 16.77 -17.70 -7.07
C LEU A 340 18.29 -17.55 -6.99
N LEU A 341 18.78 -16.28 -6.96
CA LEU A 341 20.18 -15.93 -6.75
C LEU A 341 20.34 -14.92 -5.62
N ILE A 342 21.50 -14.91 -5.00
CA ILE A 342 21.93 -13.92 -4.00
C ILE A 342 23.16 -13.19 -4.55
N PRO A 343 23.16 -11.85 -4.64
CA PRO A 343 24.33 -11.09 -5.03
C PRO A 343 25.35 -11.04 -3.88
N ILE A 344 26.62 -11.25 -4.19
CA ILE A 344 27.73 -11.09 -3.25
C ILE A 344 28.35 -9.71 -3.51
N ILE A 345 28.18 -8.82 -2.55
CA ILE A 345 28.62 -7.42 -2.64
C ILE A 345 29.96 -7.28 -1.93
N VAL A 346 30.95 -6.72 -2.61
CA VAL A 346 32.26 -6.35 -2.03
C VAL A 346 32.41 -4.84 -2.18
N LYS A 347 32.58 -4.16 -1.07
CA LYS A 347 32.48 -2.71 -0.95
C LYS A 347 31.10 -2.22 -1.43
N THR A 348 30.99 -1.61 -2.58
CA THR A 348 29.73 -1.07 -3.15
C THR A 348 29.31 -1.75 -4.45
N ARG A 349 30.01 -2.81 -4.88
CA ARG A 349 29.77 -3.46 -6.18
C ARG A 349 29.48 -4.94 -6.03
N VAL A 350 28.54 -5.44 -6.82
CA VAL A 350 28.27 -6.89 -6.94
C VAL A 350 29.48 -7.52 -7.64
N ARG A 351 30.14 -8.46 -6.95
CA ARG A 351 31.33 -9.18 -7.45
C ARG A 351 30.98 -10.54 -8.04
N SER A 352 30.12 -11.28 -7.38
CA SER A 352 29.67 -12.59 -7.80
C SER A 352 28.19 -12.81 -7.41
N TYR A 353 27.62 -13.90 -7.88
CA TYR A 353 26.28 -14.36 -7.50
C TYR A 353 26.38 -15.80 -7.02
N ARG A 354 25.55 -16.17 -6.05
CA ARG A 354 25.39 -17.56 -5.64
C ARG A 354 23.91 -17.99 -5.71
N LEU A 355 23.68 -19.28 -5.97
CA LEU A 355 22.35 -19.87 -5.87
C LEU A 355 21.83 -19.71 -4.44
N SER A 356 20.58 -19.27 -4.30
CA SER A 356 19.92 -19.22 -3.00
C SER A 356 19.76 -20.64 -2.43
N ASP A 357 19.63 -20.75 -1.11
CA ASP A 357 19.41 -22.05 -0.46
C ASP A 357 18.10 -22.69 -0.93
N PHE A 358 17.08 -21.88 -1.19
CA PHE A 358 15.84 -22.30 -1.84
C PHE A 358 16.11 -22.97 -3.22
N SER A 359 16.92 -22.33 -4.08
CA SER A 359 17.26 -22.89 -5.40
C SER A 359 18.06 -24.17 -5.31
N LYS A 360 18.98 -24.27 -4.33
CA LYS A 360 19.77 -25.47 -4.10
C LYS A 360 18.91 -26.64 -3.62
N THR A 361 18.07 -26.39 -2.60
CA THR A 361 17.18 -27.40 -2.00
C THR A 361 16.16 -27.91 -3.03
N ASN A 362 15.61 -27.03 -3.87
CA ASN A 362 14.58 -27.34 -4.84
C ASN A 362 15.12 -27.63 -6.25
N ALA A 363 16.44 -27.81 -6.45
CA ALA A 363 17.06 -27.93 -7.77
C ALA A 363 16.42 -28.99 -8.65
N LYS A 364 16.12 -30.19 -8.14
CA LYS A 364 15.43 -31.25 -8.88
C LYS A 364 14.01 -30.88 -9.30
N LYS A 365 13.26 -30.27 -8.41
CA LYS A 365 11.89 -29.81 -8.69
C LYS A 365 11.90 -28.69 -9.75
N ILE A 366 12.82 -27.72 -9.62
CA ILE A 366 13.02 -26.63 -10.59
C ILE A 366 13.32 -27.19 -11.97
N LEU A 367 14.32 -28.08 -12.10
CA LEU A 367 14.69 -28.67 -13.37
C LEU A 367 13.54 -29.43 -14.03
N LYS A 368 12.72 -30.14 -13.25
CA LYS A 368 11.53 -30.86 -13.76
C LYS A 368 10.46 -29.92 -14.32
N LYS A 369 10.32 -28.72 -13.74
CA LYS A 369 9.27 -27.74 -14.16
C LYS A 369 9.70 -26.84 -15.33
N ILE A 370 11.00 -26.66 -15.56
CA ILE A 370 11.52 -25.80 -16.64
C ILE A 370 12.10 -26.60 -17.81
N SER A 371 12.14 -27.95 -17.72
CA SER A 371 12.41 -28.86 -18.84
C SER A 371 11.18 -29.02 -19.68
#